data_b98bd29bcd82ee79e5cbe006dca9b9fd
#
_entry.id   b98bd29bcd82ee79e5cbe006dca9b9fd
#
_cell.length_a   1.000
_cell.length_b   1.000
_cell.length_c   1.000
_cell.angle_alpha   90.00
_cell.angle_beta   90.00
_cell.angle_gamma   90.00
#
_symmetry.space_group_name_H-M   'P 1'
#
loop_
_entity.id
_entity.type
_entity.pdbx_description
1 polymer ?
#
loop_
_entity_poly.entity_id
_entity_poly.type
_entity_poly.pdbx_seq_one_letter_code
_entity_poly.pdbx_strand_id
1 'polypeptide(L)'
;IAMLGAVSAPAYAIGVEPFRLSLKHYHLTPPRWPRGLNLKAALIADPHVCDPWMGLERVRSIVRQTNALKPDIILMLGDYVASHKWQYDPIPPQAWADLFGDLSAPLGTHAILGNHDWWDDADAQLTGGGPTRYGQALLNAGIPLYQNRAQRFDKDGQAFWLAGIDDQLALRPHRKIKRHRWKGLDDLTGTLAQVTDDAPVLLMAHEPDIIREVPGRVSLTLSGHTHGGQVNCFGYKPAFPKRSVKSYAYGHIVETEGTKLARH
;
A
#
# COMPACT_ATOMS: atom_id res chain seq x y z
N ILE A 1 -18.53 7.88 37.03
CA ILE A 1 -17.18 7.80 36.42
C ILE A 1 -17.16 6.75 35.30
N ALA A 2 -17.70 5.55 35.49
CA ALA A 2 -17.72 4.49 34.45
C ALA A 2 -18.55 4.84 33.20
N MET A 3 -19.67 5.58 33.36
CA MET A 3 -20.51 6.03 32.22
C MET A 3 -19.82 7.09 31.34
N LEU A 4 -19.06 8.01 31.93
CA LEU A 4 -18.30 9.01 31.19
C LEU A 4 -17.19 8.37 30.33
N GLY A 5 -16.53 7.32 30.83
CA GLY A 5 -15.54 6.56 30.07
C GLY A 5 -16.15 5.75 28.89
N ALA A 6 -17.36 5.26 29.06
CA ALA A 6 -18.06 4.47 28.01
C ALA A 6 -18.53 5.35 26.83
N VAL A 7 -18.75 6.65 27.02
CA VAL A 7 -19.15 7.58 25.96
C VAL A 7 -17.92 8.26 25.34
N SER A 8 -16.88 8.52 26.13
CA SER A 8 -15.67 9.21 25.64
C SER A 8 -14.82 8.35 24.71
N ALA A 9 -14.74 7.03 24.94
CA ALA A 9 -13.94 6.14 24.10
C ALA A 9 -14.49 5.98 22.67
N PRO A 10 -15.78 5.73 22.43
CA PRO A 10 -16.35 5.75 21.08
C PRO A 10 -16.26 7.13 20.41
N ALA A 11 -16.52 8.21 21.13
CA ALA A 11 -16.41 9.57 20.61
C ALA A 11 -14.98 9.90 20.17
N TYR A 12 -13.98 9.51 20.94
CA TYR A 12 -12.57 9.63 20.59
C TYR A 12 -12.22 8.79 19.36
N ALA A 13 -12.65 7.52 19.33
CA ALA A 13 -12.36 6.59 18.23
C ALA A 13 -12.97 7.04 16.88
N ILE A 14 -14.09 7.75 16.90
CA ILE A 14 -14.79 8.22 15.70
C ILE A 14 -14.41 9.65 15.34
N GLY A 15 -14.28 10.53 16.34
CA GLY A 15 -14.13 11.98 16.13
C GLY A 15 -12.69 12.50 16.22
N VAL A 16 -11.75 11.72 16.76
CA VAL A 16 -10.37 12.18 16.96
C VAL A 16 -9.36 11.26 16.29
N GLU A 17 -9.41 9.96 16.58
CA GLU A 17 -8.39 9.02 16.13
C GLU A 17 -8.26 8.95 14.60
N PRO A 18 -9.33 8.93 13.78
CA PRO A 18 -9.22 8.91 12.33
C PRO A 18 -8.54 10.16 11.75
N PHE A 19 -8.51 11.26 12.51
CA PHE A 19 -7.92 12.53 12.08
C PHE A 19 -6.47 12.73 12.56
N ARG A 20 -5.93 11.81 13.35
CA ARG A 20 -4.54 11.88 13.79
C ARG A 20 -3.62 11.29 12.76
N LEU A 21 -2.74 12.11 12.17
CA LEU A 21 -1.63 11.61 11.38
C LEU A 21 -0.51 11.17 12.32
N SER A 22 -0.13 9.90 12.25
CA SER A 22 0.94 9.32 13.06
C SER A 22 2.05 8.80 12.15
N LEU A 23 3.24 9.36 12.31
CA LEU A 23 4.44 8.90 11.61
C LEU A 23 5.09 7.76 12.40
N LYS A 24 5.38 6.65 11.72
CA LYS A 24 6.13 5.51 12.26
C LYS A 24 7.49 5.43 11.59
N HIS A 25 8.52 5.19 12.38
CA HIS A 25 9.88 5.02 11.89
C HIS A 25 10.34 3.58 12.12
N TYR A 26 10.95 3.00 11.10
CA TYR A 26 11.59 1.70 11.14
C TYR A 26 13.03 1.85 10.67
N HIS A 27 13.97 1.25 11.37
CA HIS A 27 15.37 1.13 10.95
C HIS A 27 15.64 -0.34 10.67
N LEU A 28 15.82 -0.67 9.40
CA LEU A 28 15.91 -2.04 8.94
C LEU A 28 17.25 -2.25 8.21
N THR A 29 17.82 -3.44 8.38
CA THR A 29 18.88 -3.95 7.53
C THR A 29 18.39 -5.27 6.94
N PRO A 30 17.66 -5.22 5.81
CA PRO A 30 17.11 -6.43 5.21
C PRO A 30 18.19 -7.40 4.75
N PRO A 31 17.88 -8.69 4.58
CA PRO A 31 18.79 -9.63 3.96
C PRO A 31 19.32 -9.12 2.60
N ARG A 32 20.56 -9.42 2.28
CA ARG A 32 21.23 -9.01 1.02
C ARG A 32 21.41 -7.48 0.85
N TRP A 33 21.08 -6.67 1.86
CA TRP A 33 21.27 -5.23 1.80
C TRP A 33 22.75 -4.88 1.89
N PRO A 34 23.33 -4.16 0.91
CA PRO A 34 24.76 -3.89 0.89
C PRO A 34 25.14 -2.89 1.97
N ARG A 35 26.31 -3.09 2.55
CA ARG A 35 26.88 -2.09 3.47
C ARG A 35 27.09 -0.77 2.75
N GLY A 36 26.60 0.32 3.32
CA GLY A 36 26.73 1.67 2.75
C GLY A 36 25.54 2.14 1.95
N LEU A 37 24.62 1.26 1.52
CA LEU A 37 23.36 1.70 0.92
C LEU A 37 22.40 2.15 2.02
N ASN A 38 22.36 3.45 2.26
CA ASN A 38 21.41 4.08 3.16
C ASN A 38 20.25 4.65 2.33
N LEU A 39 19.09 4.02 2.41
CA LEU A 39 17.90 4.42 1.66
C LEU A 39 16.80 4.86 2.64
N LYS A 40 16.42 6.13 2.58
CA LYS A 40 15.29 6.67 3.33
C LYS A 40 14.04 6.61 2.46
N ALA A 41 13.19 5.62 2.68
CA ALA A 41 11.93 5.47 1.97
C ALA A 41 10.77 6.02 2.81
N ALA A 42 9.91 6.85 2.21
CA ALA A 42 8.61 7.18 2.77
C ALA A 42 7.55 6.28 2.16
N LEU A 43 6.68 5.71 3.02
CA LEU A 43 5.61 4.81 2.59
C LEU A 43 4.26 5.47 2.83
N ILE A 44 3.38 5.42 1.84
CA ILE A 44 1.98 5.85 1.92
C ILE A 44 1.12 4.67 1.49
N ALA A 45 0.28 4.16 2.38
CA ALA A 45 -0.61 3.04 2.10
C ALA A 45 -2.05 3.39 2.49
N ASP A 46 -2.99 2.83 1.77
CA ASP A 46 -4.42 2.84 2.10
C ASP A 46 -4.97 4.24 2.46
N PRO A 47 -4.73 5.30 1.65
CA PRO A 47 -5.24 6.62 1.98
C PRO A 47 -6.76 6.70 1.91
N HIS A 48 -7.43 5.88 1.10
CA HIS A 48 -8.88 5.82 0.95
C HIS A 48 -9.51 7.21 0.91
N VAL A 49 -9.12 7.99 -0.10
CA VAL A 49 -9.53 9.39 -0.22
C VAL A 49 -11.03 9.52 -0.34
N CYS A 50 -11.65 10.20 0.61
CA CYS A 50 -13.10 10.41 0.67
C CYS A 50 -13.46 11.50 1.68
N ASP A 51 -14.53 12.25 1.43
CA ASP A 51 -15.13 13.10 2.42
C ASP A 51 -16.08 12.32 3.34
N PRO A 52 -16.14 12.67 4.64
CA PRO A 52 -15.40 13.74 5.32
C PRO A 52 -14.07 13.29 5.95
N TRP A 53 -13.66 12.01 5.81
CA TRP A 53 -12.60 11.41 6.61
C TRP A 53 -11.19 11.67 6.06
N MET A 54 -11.02 11.58 4.76
CA MET A 54 -9.75 11.75 4.07
C MET A 54 -9.90 12.69 2.85
N GLY A 55 -10.42 13.89 3.10
CA GLY A 55 -10.61 14.92 2.08
C GLY A 55 -9.28 15.50 1.56
N LEU A 56 -9.37 16.30 0.50
CA LEU A 56 -8.20 16.86 -0.20
C LEU A 56 -7.24 17.65 0.70
N GLU A 57 -7.76 18.40 1.70
CA GLU A 57 -6.88 19.12 2.63
C GLU A 57 -6.00 18.19 3.47
N ARG A 58 -6.55 17.02 3.80
CA ARG A 58 -5.79 16.00 4.52
C ARG A 58 -4.72 15.37 3.62
N VAL A 59 -5.06 15.10 2.36
CA VAL A 59 -4.07 14.66 1.36
C VAL A 59 -2.94 15.68 1.24
N ARG A 60 -3.25 16.98 1.11
CA ARG A 60 -2.24 18.06 1.12
C ARG A 60 -1.36 18.04 2.36
N SER A 61 -1.95 17.78 3.52
CA SER A 61 -1.18 17.69 4.78
C SER A 61 -0.22 16.50 4.76
N ILE A 62 -0.65 15.34 4.26
CA ILE A 62 0.20 14.15 4.09
C ILE A 62 1.35 14.46 3.16
N VAL A 63 1.08 15.05 1.99
CA VAL A 63 2.10 15.43 1.00
C VAL A 63 3.15 16.38 1.62
N ARG A 64 2.70 17.45 2.28
CA ARG A 64 3.62 18.38 2.96
C ARG A 64 4.48 17.70 4.01
N GLN A 65 3.90 16.85 4.83
CA GLN A 65 4.64 16.13 5.87
C GLN A 65 5.62 15.12 5.29
N THR A 66 5.23 14.40 4.23
CA THR A 66 6.11 13.45 3.52
C THR A 66 7.30 14.19 2.91
N ASN A 67 7.08 15.31 2.22
CA ASN A 67 8.15 16.11 1.64
C ASN A 67 9.09 16.69 2.71
N ALA A 68 8.55 17.08 3.88
CA ALA A 68 9.34 17.60 5.00
C ALA A 68 10.29 16.53 5.59
N LEU A 69 9.99 15.26 5.43
CA LEU A 69 10.90 14.17 5.81
C LEU A 69 12.13 14.08 4.93
N LYS A 70 12.12 14.68 3.75
CA LYS A 70 13.19 14.58 2.74
C LYS A 70 13.58 13.13 2.48
N PRO A 71 12.66 12.28 2.00
CA PRO A 71 12.98 10.90 1.65
C PRO A 71 13.83 10.83 0.39
N ASP A 72 14.57 9.75 0.22
CA ASP A 72 15.27 9.45 -1.03
C ASP A 72 14.30 8.93 -2.10
N ILE A 73 13.25 8.20 -1.68
CA ILE A 73 12.23 7.60 -2.52
C ILE A 73 10.87 7.60 -1.77
N ILE A 74 9.79 7.72 -2.51
CA ILE A 74 8.43 7.62 -1.98
C ILE A 74 7.72 6.46 -2.65
N LEU A 75 7.14 5.56 -1.84
CA LEU A 75 6.44 4.36 -2.31
C LEU A 75 4.98 4.39 -1.86
N MET A 76 4.07 4.32 -2.81
CA MET A 76 2.63 4.36 -2.59
C MET A 76 2.06 2.97 -2.82
N LEU A 77 1.45 2.38 -1.78
CA LEU A 77 1.15 0.96 -1.71
C LEU A 77 -0.31 0.58 -2.01
N GLY A 78 -1.03 1.45 -2.72
CA GLY A 78 -2.39 1.16 -3.21
C GLY A 78 -3.52 1.63 -2.29
N ASP A 79 -4.75 1.31 -2.70
CA ASP A 79 -6.02 1.68 -2.06
C ASP A 79 -6.21 3.18 -1.90
N TYR A 80 -6.16 3.90 -3.03
CA TYR A 80 -6.34 5.36 -3.06
C TYR A 80 -7.78 5.79 -2.88
N VAL A 81 -8.73 4.97 -3.36
CA VAL A 81 -10.16 5.26 -3.31
C VAL A 81 -10.84 4.58 -2.14
N ALA A 82 -11.83 5.24 -1.55
CA ALA A 82 -12.73 4.64 -0.57
C ALA A 82 -14.06 4.22 -1.21
N SER A 83 -14.59 3.07 -0.81
CA SER A 83 -15.87 2.52 -1.30
C SER A 83 -16.87 2.19 -0.21
N HIS A 84 -16.81 2.86 0.93
CA HIS A 84 -17.75 2.63 2.01
C HIS A 84 -19.03 3.50 1.88
N LYS A 85 -20.12 3.02 2.47
CA LYS A 85 -21.44 3.65 2.38
C LYS A 85 -21.57 5.02 3.07
N TRP A 86 -20.57 5.40 3.85
CA TRP A 86 -20.59 6.62 4.67
C TRP A 86 -19.82 7.77 4.04
N GLN A 87 -19.27 7.58 2.82
CA GLN A 87 -18.70 8.68 2.08
C GLN A 87 -19.82 9.58 1.52
N TYR A 88 -19.54 10.86 1.44
CA TYR A 88 -20.40 11.81 0.75
C TYR A 88 -20.15 11.73 -0.77
N ASP A 89 -20.06 12.85 -1.46
CA ASP A 89 -19.77 12.84 -2.89
C ASP A 89 -18.39 12.26 -3.17
N PRO A 90 -18.26 11.37 -4.18
CA PRO A 90 -16.96 10.85 -4.58
C PRO A 90 -16.01 11.97 -5.02
N ILE A 91 -14.81 11.99 -4.45
CA ILE A 91 -13.77 12.92 -4.88
C ILE A 91 -13.21 12.44 -6.25
N PRO A 92 -13.19 13.31 -7.28
CA PRO A 92 -12.64 12.93 -8.58
C PRO A 92 -11.21 12.43 -8.48
N PRO A 93 -10.86 11.30 -9.13
CA PRO A 93 -9.52 10.71 -9.03
C PRO A 93 -8.39 11.67 -9.34
N GLN A 94 -8.54 12.48 -10.39
CA GLN A 94 -7.51 13.45 -10.78
C GLN A 94 -7.24 14.49 -9.67
N ALA A 95 -8.28 14.90 -8.92
CA ALA A 95 -8.12 15.93 -7.90
C ALA A 95 -7.19 15.51 -6.73
N TRP A 96 -7.22 14.26 -6.30
CA TRP A 96 -6.29 13.76 -5.30
C TRP A 96 -4.97 13.28 -5.91
N ALA A 97 -4.98 12.78 -7.15
CA ALA A 97 -3.77 12.38 -7.85
C ALA A 97 -2.84 13.57 -8.10
N ASP A 98 -3.39 14.72 -8.52
CA ASP A 98 -2.62 15.95 -8.69
C ASP A 98 -1.93 16.38 -7.39
N LEU A 99 -2.61 16.24 -6.25
CA LEU A 99 -1.99 16.52 -4.95
C LEU A 99 -0.85 15.55 -4.61
N PHE A 100 -1.00 14.27 -4.92
CA PHE A 100 0.10 13.31 -4.76
C PHE A 100 1.21 13.56 -5.77
N GLY A 101 0.93 14.17 -6.93
CA GLY A 101 1.93 14.64 -7.88
C GLY A 101 2.92 15.66 -7.30
N ASP A 102 2.54 16.37 -6.21
CA ASP A 102 3.43 17.29 -5.48
C ASP A 102 4.40 16.57 -4.54
N LEU A 103 4.34 15.25 -4.41
CA LEU A 103 5.34 14.45 -3.68
C LEU A 103 6.69 14.55 -4.36
N SER A 104 7.75 14.76 -3.56
CA SER A 104 9.10 15.03 -4.09
C SER A 104 10.16 14.21 -3.37
N ALA A 105 10.90 13.42 -4.15
CA ALA A 105 12.06 12.67 -3.70
C ALA A 105 13.09 12.53 -4.84
N PRO A 106 14.40 12.49 -4.57
CA PRO A 106 15.44 12.37 -5.60
C PRO A 106 15.31 11.16 -6.51
N LEU A 107 14.85 10.02 -5.96
CA LEU A 107 14.61 8.79 -6.73
C LEU A 107 13.14 8.66 -7.18
N GLY A 108 12.33 9.69 -6.96
CA GLY A 108 10.94 9.77 -7.42
C GLY A 108 9.91 9.20 -6.46
N THR A 109 8.65 9.29 -6.90
CA THR A 109 7.47 8.69 -6.28
C THR A 109 7.00 7.55 -7.16
N HIS A 110 6.74 6.38 -6.60
CA HIS A 110 6.36 5.17 -7.31
C HIS A 110 5.14 4.54 -6.66
N ALA A 111 4.22 3.99 -7.45
CA ALA A 111 2.95 3.49 -6.96
C ALA A 111 2.64 2.08 -7.47
N ILE A 112 1.92 1.32 -6.67
CA ILE A 112 1.12 0.17 -7.08
C ILE A 112 -0.36 0.47 -6.87
N LEU A 113 -1.25 -0.36 -7.40
CA LEU A 113 -2.67 -0.32 -7.11
C LEU A 113 -3.02 -1.31 -6.00
N GLY A 114 -4.08 -1.02 -5.24
CA GLY A 114 -4.68 -1.94 -4.31
C GLY A 114 -6.03 -2.43 -4.78
N ASN A 115 -6.64 -3.31 -4.00
CA ASN A 115 -7.87 -3.98 -4.40
C ASN A 115 -9.06 -3.02 -4.61
N HIS A 116 -9.15 -1.92 -3.84
CA HIS A 116 -10.21 -0.93 -4.04
C HIS A 116 -10.05 -0.15 -5.33
N ASP A 117 -8.82 0.12 -5.79
CA ASP A 117 -8.55 0.80 -7.05
C ASP A 117 -8.99 -0.03 -8.26
N TRP A 118 -9.09 -1.35 -8.09
CA TRP A 118 -9.66 -2.28 -9.06
C TRP A 118 -11.17 -2.44 -8.88
N TRP A 119 -11.62 -2.64 -7.64
CA TRP A 119 -13.00 -2.99 -7.32
C TRP A 119 -13.99 -1.89 -7.65
N ASP A 120 -13.60 -0.65 -7.49
CA ASP A 120 -14.46 0.51 -7.67
C ASP A 120 -14.39 1.10 -9.09
N ASP A 121 -13.71 0.39 -9.99
CA ASP A 121 -13.70 0.63 -11.42
C ASP A 121 -14.54 -0.43 -12.14
N ALA A 122 -15.77 -0.05 -12.54
CA ALA A 122 -16.71 -0.97 -13.17
C ALA A 122 -16.21 -1.49 -14.52
N ASP A 123 -15.52 -0.64 -15.30
CA ASP A 123 -15.00 -1.02 -16.61
C ASP A 123 -13.84 -2.01 -16.46
N ALA A 124 -12.91 -1.76 -15.55
CA ALA A 124 -11.83 -2.69 -15.24
C ALA A 124 -12.37 -4.04 -14.75
N GLN A 125 -13.43 -4.04 -13.93
CA GLN A 125 -14.11 -5.27 -13.49
C GLN A 125 -14.78 -6.03 -14.63
N LEU A 126 -15.35 -5.33 -15.62
CA LEU A 126 -16.00 -5.94 -16.77
C LEU A 126 -15.00 -6.48 -17.79
N THR A 127 -13.97 -5.69 -18.12
CA THR A 127 -12.93 -6.08 -19.08
C THR A 127 -11.99 -7.14 -18.53
N GLY A 128 -11.83 -7.21 -17.21
CA GLY A 128 -10.91 -8.12 -16.54
C GLY A 128 -9.45 -7.66 -16.60
N GLY A 129 -9.22 -6.35 -16.76
CA GLY A 129 -7.90 -5.73 -16.82
C GLY A 129 -7.96 -4.21 -16.84
N GLY A 130 -6.79 -3.57 -16.79
CA GLY A 130 -6.64 -2.12 -16.78
C GLY A 130 -6.55 -1.48 -18.16
N PRO A 131 -6.24 -0.19 -18.22
CA PRO A 131 -5.95 0.65 -17.04
C PRO A 131 -7.21 0.99 -16.23
N THR A 132 -7.05 1.10 -14.89
CA THR A 132 -8.11 1.65 -14.06
C THR A 132 -8.11 3.17 -14.14
N ARG A 133 -9.29 3.82 -13.95
CA ARG A 133 -9.38 5.29 -13.89
C ARG A 133 -8.51 5.90 -12.78
N TYR A 134 -8.30 5.16 -11.69
CA TYR A 134 -7.45 5.58 -10.58
C TYR A 134 -5.96 5.50 -10.94
N GLY A 135 -5.56 4.41 -11.57
CA GLY A 135 -4.21 4.27 -12.10
C GLY A 135 -3.90 5.31 -13.19
N GLN A 136 -4.87 5.58 -14.07
CA GLN A 136 -4.71 6.61 -15.10
C GLN A 136 -4.54 8.00 -14.47
N ALA A 137 -5.26 8.32 -13.39
CA ALA A 137 -5.10 9.59 -12.68
C ALA A 137 -3.70 9.76 -12.09
N LEU A 138 -3.13 8.71 -11.50
CA LEU A 138 -1.75 8.72 -10.99
C LEU A 138 -0.73 8.93 -12.12
N LEU A 139 -0.90 8.23 -13.24
CA LEU A 139 -0.02 8.39 -14.40
C LEU A 139 -0.09 9.82 -14.96
N ASN A 140 -1.29 10.41 -15.04
CA ASN A 140 -1.48 11.80 -15.47
C ASN A 140 -0.81 12.80 -14.52
N ALA A 141 -0.74 12.47 -13.22
CA ALA A 141 -0.03 13.26 -12.21
C ALA A 141 1.48 13.02 -12.19
N GLY A 142 2.01 12.23 -13.13
CA GLY A 142 3.44 11.95 -13.27
C GLY A 142 3.97 10.87 -12.31
N ILE A 143 3.10 10.10 -11.68
CA ILE A 143 3.47 9.01 -10.76
C ILE A 143 3.45 7.67 -11.52
N PRO A 144 4.61 7.04 -11.78
CA PRO A 144 4.68 5.77 -12.47
C PRO A 144 4.08 4.63 -11.66
N LEU A 145 3.30 3.79 -12.33
CA LEU A 145 2.71 2.59 -11.78
C LEU A 145 3.58 1.36 -12.03
N TYR A 146 3.69 0.54 -11.01
CA TYR A 146 4.35 -0.75 -11.07
C TYR A 146 3.29 -1.85 -11.07
N GLN A 147 2.86 -2.20 -12.27
CA GLN A 147 1.94 -3.31 -12.53
C GLN A 147 2.74 -4.46 -13.14
N ASN A 148 3.19 -5.40 -12.32
CA ASN A 148 4.09 -6.50 -12.68
C ASN A 148 5.39 -6.00 -13.35
N ARG A 149 6.02 -5.02 -12.74
CA ARG A 149 7.19 -4.33 -13.28
C ARG A 149 8.31 -4.27 -12.25
N ALA A 150 9.56 -4.41 -12.72
CA ALA A 150 10.74 -4.10 -11.92
C ALA A 150 11.58 -3.02 -12.62
N GLN A 151 12.26 -2.20 -11.82
CA GLN A 151 13.16 -1.15 -12.29
C GLN A 151 14.38 -1.08 -11.39
N ARG A 152 15.55 -0.93 -12.01
CA ARG A 152 16.83 -0.75 -11.33
C ARG A 152 17.06 0.72 -10.98
N PHE A 153 17.51 0.95 -9.77
CA PHE A 153 17.92 2.25 -9.26
C PHE A 153 19.38 2.22 -8.83
N ASP A 154 20.00 3.39 -8.78
CA ASP A 154 21.30 3.61 -8.18
C ASP A 154 21.19 4.74 -7.15
N LYS A 155 21.79 4.55 -5.99
CA LYS A 155 21.95 5.58 -4.98
C LYS A 155 23.39 5.54 -4.47
N ASP A 156 24.10 6.63 -4.69
CA ASP A 156 25.48 6.80 -4.24
C ASP A 156 26.43 5.68 -4.75
N GLY A 157 26.22 5.21 -5.99
CA GLY A 157 26.98 4.13 -6.62
C GLY A 157 26.57 2.73 -6.13
N GLN A 158 25.49 2.60 -5.38
CA GLN A 158 24.93 1.33 -4.90
C GLN A 158 23.60 1.04 -5.59
N ALA A 159 23.52 -0.08 -6.27
CA ALA A 159 22.33 -0.48 -6.99
C ALA A 159 21.30 -1.19 -6.10
N PHE A 160 20.02 -0.99 -6.40
CA PHE A 160 18.93 -1.79 -5.90
C PHE A 160 17.80 -1.87 -6.94
N TRP A 161 16.92 -2.85 -6.79
CA TRP A 161 15.72 -2.99 -7.61
C TRP A 161 14.49 -2.62 -6.81
N LEU A 162 13.59 -1.86 -7.45
CA LEU A 162 12.22 -1.69 -7.02
C LEU A 162 11.34 -2.54 -7.94
N ALA A 163 10.63 -3.48 -7.37
CA ALA A 163 9.64 -4.31 -8.05
C ALA A 163 8.25 -3.99 -7.50
N GLY A 164 7.22 -4.05 -8.32
CA GLY A 164 5.84 -3.91 -7.90
C GLY A 164 4.98 -4.88 -8.69
N ILE A 165 4.13 -5.61 -7.99
CA ILE A 165 3.14 -6.50 -8.59
C ILE A 165 1.78 -5.86 -8.61
N ASP A 166 0.93 -6.33 -9.51
CA ASP A 166 -0.47 -5.96 -9.55
C ASP A 166 -1.23 -6.63 -8.39
N ASP A 167 -2.48 -6.26 -8.20
CA ASP A 167 -3.26 -6.66 -7.04
C ASP A 167 -3.72 -8.13 -7.10
N GLN A 168 -3.56 -8.84 -6.00
CA GLN A 168 -3.87 -10.27 -5.86
C GLN A 168 -5.38 -10.55 -5.74
N LEU A 169 -6.17 -9.51 -5.45
CA LEU A 169 -7.62 -9.56 -5.33
C LEU A 169 -8.33 -8.67 -6.36
N ALA A 170 -7.63 -8.23 -7.39
CA ALA A 170 -8.07 -7.22 -8.36
C ALA A 170 -9.50 -7.45 -8.89
N LEU A 171 -9.83 -8.69 -9.25
CA LEU A 171 -11.09 -8.99 -9.91
C LEU A 171 -12.02 -9.78 -9.02
N ARG A 172 -13.18 -9.17 -8.68
CA ARG A 172 -14.23 -9.80 -7.86
C ARG A 172 -14.98 -10.90 -8.62
N PRO A 173 -15.60 -11.87 -7.92
CA PRO A 173 -16.62 -12.72 -8.51
C PRO A 173 -17.73 -11.86 -9.15
N HIS A 174 -18.12 -12.19 -10.38
CA HIS A 174 -19.08 -11.39 -11.13
C HIS A 174 -20.00 -12.27 -11.99
N ARG A 175 -21.32 -12.26 -11.70
CA ARG A 175 -22.29 -13.17 -12.34
C ARG A 175 -22.45 -12.94 -13.84
N LYS A 176 -22.48 -11.67 -14.29
CA LYS A 176 -22.72 -11.32 -15.70
C LYS A 176 -21.62 -11.81 -16.65
N ILE A 177 -20.37 -11.83 -16.18
CA ILE A 177 -19.23 -12.33 -16.96
C ILE A 177 -18.79 -13.73 -16.56
N LYS A 178 -19.65 -14.45 -15.78
CA LYS A 178 -19.42 -15.83 -15.31
C LYS A 178 -18.09 -16.02 -14.56
N ARG A 179 -17.58 -14.97 -13.93
CA ARG A 179 -16.43 -15.05 -13.05
C ARG A 179 -16.89 -15.37 -11.63
N HIS A 180 -16.76 -16.61 -11.20
CA HIS A 180 -17.28 -17.10 -9.92
C HIS A 180 -16.27 -17.04 -8.77
N ARG A 181 -15.01 -16.74 -9.07
CA ARG A 181 -13.92 -16.67 -8.10
C ARG A 181 -13.20 -15.33 -8.20
N TRP A 182 -12.56 -14.95 -7.12
CA TRP A 182 -11.57 -13.88 -7.12
C TRP A 182 -10.42 -14.25 -8.06
N LYS A 183 -9.88 -13.26 -8.74
CA LYS A 183 -8.73 -13.43 -9.62
C LYS A 183 -7.77 -12.27 -9.38
N GLY A 184 -6.54 -12.58 -9.02
CA GLY A 184 -5.42 -11.63 -9.03
C GLY A 184 -4.99 -11.30 -10.46
N LEU A 185 -4.31 -10.21 -10.59
CA LEU A 185 -3.61 -9.78 -11.79
C LEU A 185 -2.10 -9.75 -11.55
N ASP A 186 -1.68 -10.12 -10.34
CA ASP A 186 -0.29 -10.24 -9.93
C ASP A 186 0.47 -11.31 -10.71
N ASP A 187 1.71 -10.98 -11.08
CA ASP A 187 2.68 -11.92 -11.67
C ASP A 187 4.03 -11.73 -11.00
N LEU A 188 4.18 -12.33 -9.82
CA LEU A 188 5.42 -12.27 -9.05
C LEU A 188 6.60 -12.87 -9.83
N THR A 189 6.38 -14.00 -10.50
CA THR A 189 7.43 -14.71 -11.24
C THR A 189 7.93 -13.89 -12.42
N GLY A 190 7.02 -13.38 -13.26
CA GLY A 190 7.36 -12.53 -14.40
C GLY A 190 7.98 -11.20 -13.99
N THR A 191 7.53 -10.64 -12.86
CA THR A 191 8.11 -9.41 -12.29
C THR A 191 9.56 -9.64 -11.86
N LEU A 192 9.83 -10.71 -11.12
CA LEU A 192 11.17 -11.01 -10.63
C LEU A 192 12.12 -11.49 -11.75
N ALA A 193 11.61 -12.03 -12.84
CA ALA A 193 12.40 -12.36 -14.02
C ALA A 193 13.02 -11.13 -14.70
N GLN A 194 12.50 -9.92 -14.45
CA GLN A 194 13.06 -8.66 -14.94
C GLN A 194 14.30 -8.21 -14.15
N VAL A 195 14.57 -8.82 -12.99
CA VAL A 195 15.75 -8.53 -12.15
C VAL A 195 16.95 -9.29 -12.69
N THR A 196 17.89 -8.57 -13.28
CA THR A 196 18.98 -9.16 -14.10
C THR A 196 20.32 -9.24 -13.41
N ASP A 197 20.46 -8.72 -12.20
CA ASP A 197 21.70 -8.76 -11.40
C ASP A 197 21.41 -9.12 -9.93
N ASP A 198 22.44 -9.16 -9.09
CA ASP A 198 22.35 -9.56 -7.69
C ASP A 198 22.05 -8.42 -6.71
N ALA A 199 21.76 -7.20 -7.19
CA ALA A 199 21.41 -6.08 -6.34
C ALA A 199 20.12 -6.37 -5.54
N PRO A 200 19.97 -5.88 -4.30
CA PRO A 200 18.81 -6.16 -3.45
C PRO A 200 17.50 -5.72 -4.10
N VAL A 201 16.41 -6.44 -3.79
CA VAL A 201 15.08 -6.14 -4.33
C VAL A 201 14.16 -5.67 -3.20
N LEU A 202 13.56 -4.50 -3.40
CA LEU A 202 12.39 -4.05 -2.67
C LEU A 202 11.14 -4.41 -3.49
N LEU A 203 10.21 -5.16 -2.90
CA LEU A 203 8.96 -5.54 -3.54
C LEU A 203 7.80 -4.76 -2.94
N MET A 204 7.03 -4.08 -3.78
CA MET A 204 5.73 -3.52 -3.42
C MET A 204 4.64 -4.52 -3.81
N ALA A 205 3.81 -4.88 -2.86
CA ALA A 205 2.64 -5.74 -3.06
C ALA A 205 1.55 -5.29 -2.09
N HIS A 206 0.33 -5.05 -2.58
CA HIS A 206 -0.70 -4.48 -1.73
C HIS A 206 -1.09 -5.43 -0.59
N GLU A 207 -1.41 -6.70 -0.89
CA GLU A 207 -1.71 -7.70 0.12
C GLU A 207 -0.44 -8.34 0.69
N PRO A 208 -0.27 -8.34 2.03
CA PRO A 208 0.91 -8.93 2.67
C PRO A 208 0.96 -10.46 2.59
N ASP A 209 -0.14 -11.10 2.25
CA ASP A 209 -0.23 -12.57 2.16
C ASP A 209 0.69 -13.17 1.09
N ILE A 210 1.13 -12.37 0.11
CA ILE A 210 2.09 -12.76 -0.93
C ILE A 210 3.42 -13.24 -0.35
N ILE A 211 3.78 -12.82 0.85
CA ILE A 211 5.06 -13.15 1.48
C ILE A 211 5.36 -14.66 1.49
N ARG A 212 4.32 -15.49 1.45
CA ARG A 212 4.43 -16.94 1.40
C ARG A 212 4.98 -17.47 0.08
N GLU A 213 4.87 -16.68 -0.98
CA GLU A 213 5.31 -17.01 -2.33
C GLU A 213 6.59 -16.26 -2.71
N VAL A 214 6.96 -15.25 -1.90
CA VAL A 214 8.13 -14.40 -2.15
C VAL A 214 9.41 -15.20 -1.91
N PRO A 215 10.28 -15.34 -2.93
CA PRO A 215 11.53 -16.07 -2.78
C PRO A 215 12.56 -15.25 -1.97
N GLY A 216 13.51 -15.94 -1.32
CA GLY A 216 14.61 -15.33 -0.56
C GLY A 216 15.52 -14.37 -1.36
N ARG A 217 15.29 -14.23 -2.66
CA ARG A 217 15.91 -13.22 -3.52
C ARG A 217 15.43 -11.79 -3.19
N VAL A 218 14.21 -11.64 -2.72
CA VAL A 218 13.62 -10.36 -2.32
C VAL A 218 14.11 -9.99 -0.94
N SER A 219 14.66 -8.79 -0.79
CA SER A 219 15.23 -8.32 0.48
C SER A 219 14.17 -7.79 1.44
N LEU A 220 13.13 -7.14 0.92
CA LEU A 220 12.06 -6.57 1.72
C LEU A 220 10.77 -6.49 0.89
N THR A 221 9.66 -6.93 1.46
CA THR A 221 8.31 -6.73 0.92
C THR A 221 7.60 -5.63 1.70
N LEU A 222 6.97 -4.72 0.99
CA LEU A 222 6.24 -3.58 1.52
C LEU A 222 4.77 -3.70 1.14
N SER A 223 3.87 -3.65 2.12
CA SER A 223 2.44 -3.91 1.91
C SER A 223 1.53 -2.94 2.68
N GLY A 224 0.30 -2.79 2.19
CA GLY A 224 -0.82 -2.09 2.80
C GLY A 224 -1.95 -3.03 3.21
N HIS A 225 -3.19 -2.74 2.75
CA HIS A 225 -4.39 -3.59 2.79
C HIS A 225 -5.00 -3.86 4.18
N THR A 226 -4.21 -4.13 5.18
CA THR A 226 -4.71 -4.67 6.48
C THR A 226 -5.16 -3.59 7.46
N HIS A 227 -4.80 -2.33 7.23
CA HIS A 227 -5.08 -1.17 8.11
C HIS A 227 -4.71 -1.43 9.58
N GLY A 228 -3.72 -2.28 9.83
CA GLY A 228 -3.38 -2.69 11.20
C GLY A 228 -4.49 -3.48 11.91
N GLY A 229 -5.56 -3.88 11.17
CA GLY A 229 -6.78 -4.49 11.70
C GLY A 229 -7.83 -3.47 12.11
N GLN A 230 -7.72 -2.21 11.67
CA GLN A 230 -8.59 -1.03 11.89
C GLN A 230 -8.98 -0.78 13.36
N VAL A 231 -9.67 -1.71 14.00
CA VAL A 231 -10.04 -1.65 15.41
C VAL A 231 -9.22 -2.69 16.17
N ASN A 232 -8.42 -2.20 17.11
CA ASN A 232 -7.61 -3.06 17.98
C ASN A 232 -8.04 -2.86 19.43
N CYS A 233 -8.83 -3.80 19.96
CA CYS A 233 -9.24 -3.82 21.36
C CYS A 233 -8.34 -4.79 22.13
N PHE A 234 -7.26 -4.29 22.73
CA PHE A 234 -6.31 -5.09 23.54
C PHE A 234 -5.78 -6.34 22.79
N GLY A 235 -5.48 -6.21 21.50
CA GLY A 235 -5.03 -7.32 20.64
C GLY A 235 -6.13 -8.06 19.90
N TYR A 236 -7.40 -7.86 20.26
CA TYR A 236 -8.52 -8.36 19.49
C TYR A 236 -8.86 -7.41 18.33
N LYS A 237 -8.88 -7.94 17.10
CA LYS A 237 -9.10 -7.19 15.85
C LYS A 237 -10.41 -7.65 15.20
N PRO A 238 -11.57 -7.06 15.54
CA PRO A 238 -12.87 -7.47 15.03
C PRO A 238 -13.06 -7.17 13.54
N ALA A 239 -12.47 -6.09 13.05
CA ALA A 239 -12.54 -5.65 11.65
C ALA A 239 -11.21 -5.98 10.94
N PHE A 240 -11.04 -7.23 10.53
CA PHE A 240 -9.87 -7.69 9.78
C PHE A 240 -10.29 -8.25 8.43
N PRO A 241 -9.55 -7.99 7.34
CA PRO A 241 -9.86 -8.55 6.03
C PRO A 241 -9.97 -10.07 6.09
N LYS A 242 -11.11 -10.62 5.65
CA LYS A 242 -11.42 -12.06 5.82
C LYS A 242 -10.44 -13.00 5.12
N ARG A 243 -9.71 -12.49 4.14
CA ARG A 243 -8.76 -13.26 3.32
C ARG A 243 -7.31 -13.08 3.73
N SER A 244 -7.02 -12.12 4.61
CA SER A 244 -5.68 -11.85 5.07
C SER A 244 -5.34 -12.59 6.35
N VAL A 245 -4.07 -12.95 6.50
CA VAL A 245 -3.58 -13.62 7.70
C VAL A 245 -3.34 -12.61 8.81
N LYS A 246 -4.00 -12.81 9.95
CA LYS A 246 -3.94 -11.88 11.09
C LYS A 246 -2.52 -11.60 11.61
N SER A 247 -1.58 -12.50 11.38
CA SER A 247 -0.18 -12.33 11.76
C SER A 247 0.54 -11.26 10.93
N TYR A 248 0.05 -10.95 9.73
CA TYR A 248 0.62 -9.91 8.86
C TYR A 248 -0.08 -8.55 9.00
N ALA A 249 -0.84 -8.37 10.07
CA ALA A 249 -1.70 -7.20 10.22
C ALA A 249 -0.95 -5.88 10.37
N TYR A 250 0.24 -5.86 10.96
CA TYR A 250 0.89 -4.60 11.31
C TYR A 250 2.35 -4.77 11.67
N GLY A 251 3.16 -3.78 11.29
CA GLY A 251 4.54 -3.63 11.73
C GLY A 251 5.56 -4.37 10.89
N HIS A 252 6.76 -4.48 11.40
CA HIS A 252 7.84 -5.25 10.78
C HIS A 252 7.72 -6.73 11.17
N ILE A 253 7.70 -7.58 10.17
CA ILE A 253 7.55 -9.04 10.33
C ILE A 253 8.74 -9.71 9.65
N VAL A 254 9.39 -10.60 10.35
CA VAL A 254 10.49 -11.41 9.80
C VAL A 254 9.98 -12.83 9.63
N GLU A 255 10.00 -13.33 8.40
CA GLU A 255 9.81 -14.74 8.10
C GLU A 255 11.15 -15.40 7.84
N THR A 256 11.38 -16.52 8.51
CA THR A 256 12.52 -17.41 8.24
C THR A 256 11.98 -18.70 7.68
N GLU A 257 12.60 -19.22 6.63
CA GLU A 257 12.23 -20.51 6.03
C GLU A 257 12.12 -21.59 7.13
N GLY A 258 10.91 -22.15 7.30
CA GLY A 258 10.63 -23.24 8.23
C GLY A 258 10.30 -22.83 9.66
N THR A 259 10.21 -21.56 10.04
CA THR A 259 9.89 -21.13 11.42
C THR A 259 8.69 -20.19 11.47
N LYS A 260 7.86 -20.41 12.51
CA LYS A 260 6.72 -19.52 12.81
C LYS A 260 7.20 -18.12 13.15
N LEU A 261 6.49 -17.13 12.66
CA LEU A 261 6.67 -15.69 12.86
C LEU A 261 7.39 -15.31 14.15
N ALA A 262 8.52 -14.63 14.03
CA ALA A 262 9.05 -13.79 15.10
C ALA A 262 8.45 -12.38 14.97
N ARG A 263 7.75 -11.91 15.99
CA ARG A 263 7.24 -10.53 16.09
C ARG A 263 8.25 -9.72 16.88
N HIS A 264 8.63 -8.60 16.35
CA HIS A 264 9.42 -7.58 17.07
C HIS A 264 8.61 -6.30 17.25
#